data_97817d782623fe8004e898d37ed62ee8
#
_entry.id   97817d782623fe8004e898d37ed62ee8
#
_cell.length_a   1.000
_cell.length_b   1.000
_cell.length_c   1.000
_cell.angle_alpha   90.00
_cell.angle_beta   90.00
_cell.angle_gamma   90.00
#
_symmetry.space_group_name_H-M   'P 1'
#
loop_
_entity.id
_entity.type
_entity.pdbx_description
1 polymer ?
#
loop_
_entity_poly.entity_id
_entity_poly.type
_entity_poly.pdbx_seq_one_letter_code
_entity_poly.pdbx_strand_id
1 'polypeptide(L)'
;QLIDAMMVPSSNGAALLLANLLGGSQAKFEKMMEAKLESWGIAGVKIYSPSGLTNGDMKKFKDASAEDDVENEMSARELAVVARRLVVDFPDVLKTAQQKTVEFPAVSGGTETMNNTNELLGNETLDLNWLGLKTGTTPNAGGNFVGVTKIQGRPVVSVVLNSGDNADAAAKFNATLTMVKKADDAVKVQKVASGLKPAKNTVSVLTAKDGKVSFFVPAGESATTKAVNVKLSKKVTAPLKQNEKLGTAQLESSFAAANDWLTGAPEVELVSVSEEARANWFATT
;
A
#
# COMPACT_ATOMS: atom_id res chain seq x y z
N GLN A 1 7.72 18.31 10.72
CA GLN A 1 8.77 18.01 11.73
C GLN A 1 8.46 16.74 12.55
N LEU A 2 7.29 16.63 13.26
CA LEU A 2 7.00 15.42 14.07
C LEU A 2 6.84 14.16 13.20
N ILE A 3 6.23 14.26 12.03
CA ILE A 3 6.14 13.14 11.08
C ILE A 3 7.53 12.74 10.60
N ASP A 4 8.40 13.71 10.30
CA ASP A 4 9.78 13.44 9.88
C ASP A 4 10.56 12.74 11.01
N ALA A 5 10.43 13.24 12.25
CA ALA A 5 11.06 12.61 13.42
C ALA A 5 10.56 11.18 13.68
N MET A 6 9.27 10.91 13.45
CA MET A 6 8.69 9.58 13.60
C MET A 6 9.11 8.64 12.47
N MET A 7 9.14 9.11 11.23
CA MET A 7 9.35 8.27 10.06
C MET A 7 10.84 8.02 9.76
N VAL A 8 11.70 9.01 9.93
CA VAL A 8 13.10 8.93 9.51
C VAL A 8 13.97 8.32 10.62
N PRO A 9 14.23 8.97 11.77
CA PRO A 9 15.00 8.37 12.86
C PRO A 9 14.16 7.47 13.77
N SER A 10 12.88 7.26 13.47
CA SER A 10 11.99 6.39 14.26
C SER A 10 11.80 6.85 15.72
N SER A 11 11.59 8.15 15.93
CA SER A 11 11.42 8.72 17.27
C SER A 11 10.10 8.29 17.93
N ASN A 12 10.19 7.49 18.98
CA ASN A 12 9.05 7.12 19.82
C ASN A 12 8.40 8.35 20.47
N GLY A 13 9.21 9.31 20.91
CA GLY A 13 8.72 10.56 21.51
C GLY A 13 7.85 11.37 20.54
N ALA A 14 8.22 11.42 19.25
CA ALA A 14 7.43 12.10 18.23
C ALA A 14 6.07 11.40 18.01
N ALA A 15 6.04 10.06 17.98
CA ALA A 15 4.81 9.29 17.86
C ALA A 15 3.86 9.53 19.05
N LEU A 16 4.41 9.49 20.28
CA LEU A 16 3.64 9.74 21.50
C LEU A 16 3.13 11.19 21.58
N LEU A 17 3.93 12.16 21.13
CA LEU A 17 3.50 13.55 21.08
C LEU A 17 2.38 13.77 20.07
N LEU A 18 2.49 13.18 18.87
CA LEU A 18 1.41 13.20 17.86
C LEU A 18 0.13 12.56 18.39
N ALA A 19 0.24 11.42 19.08
CA ALA A 19 -0.91 10.77 19.70
C ALA A 19 -1.62 11.67 20.72
N ASN A 20 -0.87 12.38 21.55
CA ASN A 20 -1.45 13.34 22.50
C ASN A 20 -2.09 14.55 21.82
N LEU A 21 -1.43 15.11 20.80
CA LEU A 21 -1.94 16.27 20.07
C LEU A 21 -3.24 15.97 19.31
N LEU A 22 -3.33 14.80 18.69
CA LEU A 22 -4.47 14.42 17.84
C LEU A 22 -5.58 13.71 18.62
N GLY A 23 -5.23 12.87 19.60
CA GLY A 23 -6.19 12.10 20.38
C GLY A 23 -6.56 12.75 21.73
N GLY A 24 -5.79 13.74 22.17
CA GLY A 24 -5.91 14.32 23.52
C GLY A 24 -5.33 13.42 24.63
N SER A 25 -5.11 12.14 24.36
CA SER A 25 -4.38 11.18 25.21
C SER A 25 -3.91 9.98 24.39
N GLN A 26 -2.91 9.25 24.90
CA GLN A 26 -2.42 8.01 24.29
C GLN A 26 -3.56 7.01 24.08
N ALA A 27 -4.29 6.67 25.16
CA ALA A 27 -5.38 5.70 25.14
C ALA A 27 -6.50 6.06 24.14
N LYS A 28 -6.84 7.34 24.00
CA LYS A 28 -7.82 7.76 22.98
C LYS A 28 -7.27 7.60 21.57
N PHE A 29 -6.00 7.90 21.37
CA PHE A 29 -5.37 7.75 20.07
C PHE A 29 -5.23 6.28 19.67
N GLU A 30 -4.91 5.39 20.60
CA GLU A 30 -4.90 3.94 20.40
C GLU A 30 -6.27 3.45 19.90
N LYS A 31 -7.37 3.92 20.50
CA LYS A 31 -8.72 3.62 20.01
C LYS A 31 -9.01 4.18 18.62
N MET A 32 -8.46 5.35 18.29
CA MET A 32 -8.54 5.88 16.92
C MET A 32 -7.76 5.02 15.92
N MET A 33 -6.61 4.47 16.30
CA MET A 33 -5.83 3.55 15.49
C MET A 33 -6.59 2.24 15.27
N GLU A 34 -7.15 1.62 16.33
CA GLU A 34 -7.98 0.41 16.24
C GLU A 34 -9.18 0.63 15.30
N ALA A 35 -9.94 1.71 15.48
CA ALA A 35 -11.07 2.05 14.61
C ALA A 35 -10.64 2.28 13.14
N LYS A 36 -9.46 2.86 12.93
CA LYS A 36 -8.91 3.02 11.57
C LYS A 36 -8.59 1.66 10.95
N LEU A 37 -7.98 0.74 11.68
CA LEU A 37 -7.69 -0.63 11.23
C LEU A 37 -9.00 -1.36 10.86
N GLU A 38 -10.01 -1.29 11.71
CA GLU A 38 -11.34 -1.87 11.44
C GLU A 38 -11.95 -1.28 10.15
N SER A 39 -11.84 0.03 9.93
CA SER A 39 -12.33 0.68 8.70
C SER A 39 -11.61 0.18 7.43
N TRP A 40 -10.45 -0.42 7.58
CA TRP A 40 -9.68 -1.05 6.49
C TRP A 40 -9.88 -2.56 6.42
N GLY A 41 -10.81 -3.13 7.20
CA GLY A 41 -11.12 -4.54 7.24
C GLY A 41 -10.17 -5.38 8.10
N ILE A 42 -9.37 -4.74 8.96
CA ILE A 42 -8.47 -5.38 9.92
C ILE A 42 -9.14 -5.31 11.29
N ALA A 43 -9.76 -6.42 11.69
CA ALA A 43 -10.54 -6.50 12.92
C ALA A 43 -9.79 -7.23 14.04
N GLY A 44 -10.10 -6.88 15.29
CA GLY A 44 -9.60 -7.58 16.48
C GLY A 44 -8.17 -7.24 16.89
N VAL A 45 -7.51 -6.31 16.21
CA VAL A 45 -6.18 -5.82 16.62
C VAL A 45 -6.32 -4.89 17.82
N LYS A 46 -5.60 -5.19 18.90
CA LYS A 46 -5.43 -4.31 20.05
C LYS A 46 -4.15 -3.49 19.89
N ILE A 47 -4.25 -2.19 20.13
CA ILE A 47 -3.11 -1.27 20.14
C ILE A 47 -2.78 -0.91 21.58
N TYR A 48 -1.55 -1.20 21.99
CA TYR A 48 -1.01 -0.90 23.33
C TYR A 48 -0.09 0.32 23.32
N SER A 49 0.39 0.71 22.15
CA SER A 49 1.31 1.83 22.00
C SER A 49 1.23 2.47 20.62
N PRO A 50 1.10 3.80 20.53
CA PRO A 50 1.20 4.52 19.26
C PRO A 50 2.60 4.45 18.64
N SER A 51 3.63 4.14 19.41
CA SER A 51 5.03 4.07 18.98
C SER A 51 5.50 2.66 18.65
N GLY A 52 4.76 1.61 19.04
CA GLY A 52 5.18 0.22 18.92
C GLY A 52 6.08 -0.28 20.07
N LEU A 53 6.23 0.50 21.14
CA LEU A 53 6.88 0.04 22.36
C LEU A 53 6.03 -1.00 23.07
N THR A 54 6.66 -1.83 23.92
CA THR A 54 5.94 -2.69 24.87
C THR A 54 5.07 -1.87 25.80
N ASN A 55 4.01 -2.47 26.34
CA ASN A 55 3.16 -1.79 27.32
C ASN A 55 3.97 -1.26 28.51
N GLY A 56 4.91 -2.05 29.04
CA GLY A 56 5.77 -1.66 30.16
C GLY A 56 6.67 -0.45 29.84
N ASP A 57 7.20 -0.37 28.61
CA ASP A 57 8.05 0.73 28.16
C ASP A 57 7.26 2.04 27.97
N MET A 58 5.92 1.96 27.90
CA MET A 58 5.05 3.15 27.89
C MET A 58 5.02 3.85 29.27
N LYS A 59 5.53 3.22 30.34
CA LYS A 59 5.69 3.79 31.69
C LYS A 59 4.37 4.36 32.21
N LYS A 60 4.33 5.67 32.47
CA LYS A 60 3.12 6.36 32.98
C LYS A 60 1.92 6.35 32.01
N PHE A 61 2.12 5.97 30.77
CA PHE A 61 1.09 5.90 29.74
C PHE A 61 0.63 4.45 29.47
N LYS A 62 1.19 3.46 30.18
CA LYS A 62 0.85 2.06 29.98
C LYS A 62 -0.62 1.77 30.30
N ASP A 63 -1.18 0.79 29.61
CA ASP A 63 -2.47 0.18 29.97
C ASP A 63 -2.28 -0.65 31.25
N ALA A 64 -2.83 -0.18 32.37
CA ALA A 64 -2.70 -0.86 33.66
C ALA A 64 -3.44 -2.21 33.73
N SER A 65 -4.30 -2.52 32.77
CA SER A 65 -5.03 -3.78 32.66
C SER A 65 -4.32 -4.83 31.83
N ALA A 66 -3.17 -4.50 31.22
CA ALA A 66 -2.39 -5.38 30.38
C ALA A 66 -1.02 -5.68 31.00
N GLU A 67 -0.45 -6.83 30.66
CA GLU A 67 0.89 -7.22 31.06
C GLU A 67 1.94 -6.28 30.46
N ASP A 68 3.11 -6.19 31.09
CA ASP A 68 4.16 -5.25 30.68
C ASP A 68 4.85 -5.65 29.36
N ASP A 69 4.85 -6.93 29.01
CA ASP A 69 5.52 -7.49 27.82
C ASP A 69 4.65 -7.52 26.56
N VAL A 70 3.37 -7.13 26.65
CA VAL A 70 2.51 -7.09 25.48
C VAL A 70 2.90 -5.97 24.51
N GLU A 71 2.74 -6.23 23.23
CA GLU A 71 3.03 -5.33 22.12
C GLU A 71 1.84 -5.26 21.15
N ASN A 72 1.91 -4.35 20.18
CA ASN A 72 0.98 -4.35 19.07
C ASN A 72 1.31 -5.56 18.17
N GLU A 73 0.32 -6.42 17.93
CA GLU A 73 0.49 -7.61 17.11
C GLU A 73 -0.36 -7.52 15.84
N MET A 74 0.28 -7.77 14.69
CA MET A 74 -0.38 -7.82 13.39
C MET A 74 0.33 -8.86 12.51
N SER A 75 -0.46 -9.51 11.65
CA SER A 75 0.10 -10.38 10.62
C SER A 75 0.79 -9.59 9.51
N ALA A 76 1.69 -10.23 8.77
CA ALA A 76 2.33 -9.61 7.60
C ALA A 76 1.31 -9.13 6.55
N ARG A 77 0.18 -9.85 6.39
CA ARG A 77 -0.91 -9.46 5.50
C ARG A 77 -1.60 -8.16 5.96
N GLU A 78 -1.92 -8.05 7.23
CA GLU A 78 -2.54 -6.84 7.79
C GLU A 78 -1.62 -5.63 7.67
N LEU A 79 -0.33 -5.79 7.97
CA LEU A 79 0.66 -4.73 7.76
C LEU A 79 0.82 -4.36 6.27
N ALA A 80 0.71 -5.32 5.35
CA ALA A 80 0.71 -5.03 3.93
C ALA A 80 -0.53 -4.20 3.51
N VAL A 81 -1.71 -4.46 4.11
CA VAL A 81 -2.91 -3.62 3.91
C VAL A 81 -2.66 -2.20 4.42
N VAL A 82 -2.14 -2.05 5.65
CA VAL A 82 -1.80 -0.73 6.23
C VAL A 82 -0.84 0.03 5.32
N ALA A 83 0.26 -0.61 4.92
CA ALA A 83 1.28 0.00 4.05
C ALA A 83 0.69 0.42 2.70
N ARG A 84 -0.13 -0.45 2.09
CA ARG A 84 -0.80 -0.11 0.83
C ARG A 84 -1.74 1.08 0.99
N ARG A 85 -2.53 1.13 2.07
CA ARG A 85 -3.40 2.28 2.36
C ARG A 85 -2.60 3.56 2.55
N LEU A 86 -1.47 3.51 3.26
CA LEU A 86 -0.59 4.67 3.40
C LEU A 86 -0.07 5.16 2.04
N VAL A 87 0.40 4.24 1.19
CA VAL A 87 0.97 4.58 -0.12
C VAL A 87 -0.09 5.14 -1.09
N VAL A 88 -1.31 4.60 -1.07
CA VAL A 88 -2.38 4.97 -2.01
C VAL A 88 -3.16 6.19 -1.53
N ASP A 89 -3.57 6.20 -0.25
CA ASP A 89 -4.45 7.22 0.29
C ASP A 89 -3.65 8.46 0.78
N PHE A 90 -2.37 8.26 1.14
CA PHE A 90 -1.47 9.30 1.68
C PHE A 90 -0.10 9.27 1.00
N PRO A 91 0.01 9.46 -0.33
CA PRO A 91 1.26 9.28 -1.07
C PRO A 91 2.41 10.19 -0.61
N ASP A 92 2.10 11.28 0.07
CA ASP A 92 3.12 12.19 0.62
C ASP A 92 3.97 11.52 1.73
N VAL A 93 3.48 10.44 2.36
CA VAL A 93 4.28 9.68 3.33
C VAL A 93 5.57 9.12 2.72
N LEU A 94 5.54 8.78 1.43
CA LEU A 94 6.73 8.31 0.73
C LEU A 94 7.79 9.40 0.57
N LYS A 95 7.39 10.67 0.44
CA LYS A 95 8.34 11.80 0.38
C LYS A 95 9.15 11.90 1.67
N THR A 96 8.47 11.71 2.81
CA THR A 96 9.14 11.65 4.11
C THR A 96 9.97 10.39 4.27
N ALA A 97 9.41 9.22 3.96
CA ALA A 97 10.08 7.92 4.16
C ALA A 97 11.33 7.73 3.31
N GLN A 98 11.47 8.44 2.20
CA GLN A 98 12.64 8.42 1.31
C GLN A 98 13.79 9.31 1.76
N GLN A 99 13.59 10.20 2.73
CA GLN A 99 14.65 11.06 3.22
C GLN A 99 15.72 10.22 3.91
N LYS A 100 16.96 10.33 3.47
CA LYS A 100 18.11 9.64 4.11
C LYS A 100 18.44 10.24 5.47
N THR A 101 18.25 11.56 5.59
CA THR A 101 18.52 12.33 6.80
C THR A 101 17.46 13.40 6.98
N VAL A 102 17.26 13.82 8.21
CA VAL A 102 16.47 15.01 8.58
C VAL A 102 17.23 15.83 9.59
N GLU A 103 16.97 17.12 9.60
CA GLU A 103 17.62 18.06 10.52
C GLU A 103 16.62 18.59 11.55
N PHE A 104 17.04 18.61 12.80
CA PHE A 104 16.26 19.17 13.90
C PHE A 104 17.08 20.19 14.68
N PRO A 105 16.42 21.19 15.30
CA PRO A 105 17.09 22.06 16.26
C PRO A 105 17.65 21.25 17.43
N ALA A 106 18.93 21.37 17.70
CA ALA A 106 19.56 20.73 18.86
C ALA A 106 19.26 21.51 20.15
N VAL A 107 19.10 20.78 21.25
CA VAL A 107 18.85 21.39 22.58
C VAL A 107 20.00 22.32 22.99
N SER A 108 21.22 22.00 22.60
CA SER A 108 22.42 22.80 22.84
C SER A 108 22.56 24.03 21.92
N GLY A 109 21.61 24.25 21.03
CA GLY A 109 21.69 25.23 19.94
C GLY A 109 22.34 24.67 18.67
N GLY A 110 21.96 25.21 17.51
CA GLY A 110 22.38 24.71 16.20
C GLY A 110 21.43 23.61 15.69
N THR A 111 21.93 22.74 14.83
CA THR A 111 21.17 21.71 14.12
C THR A 111 21.80 20.34 14.36
N GLU A 112 20.98 19.34 14.60
CA GLU A 112 21.36 17.93 14.69
C GLU A 112 20.80 17.19 13.48
N THR A 113 21.66 16.44 12.78
CA THR A 113 21.25 15.59 11.64
C THR A 113 20.99 14.17 12.13
N MET A 114 19.81 13.67 11.83
CA MET A 114 19.41 12.30 12.16
C MET A 114 19.24 11.45 10.89
N ASN A 115 19.74 10.23 10.93
CA ASN A 115 19.69 9.28 9.81
C ASN A 115 18.38 8.48 9.80
N ASN A 116 17.98 8.10 8.60
CA ASN A 116 16.89 7.12 8.42
C ASN A 116 17.34 5.73 8.87
N THR A 117 16.46 5.03 9.56
CA THR A 117 16.68 3.65 10.00
C THR A 117 16.54 2.62 8.87
N ASN A 118 16.07 3.02 7.70
CA ASN A 118 15.95 2.18 6.51
C ASN A 118 17.27 2.17 5.71
N GLU A 119 18.08 1.15 5.93
CA GLU A 119 19.38 0.99 5.27
C GLU A 119 19.30 0.65 3.77
N LEU A 120 18.11 0.32 3.27
CA LEU A 120 17.93 0.07 1.83
C LEU A 120 17.79 1.36 1.00
N LEU A 121 17.65 2.52 1.64
CA LEU A 121 17.58 3.79 0.92
C LEU A 121 18.92 4.11 0.25
N GLY A 122 18.90 4.11 -1.10
CA GLY A 122 20.11 4.28 -1.91
C GLY A 122 20.97 3.02 -2.00
N ASN A 123 20.46 1.88 -1.59
CA ASN A 123 21.07 0.58 -1.89
C ASN A 123 20.80 0.24 -3.35
N GLU A 124 21.85 0.09 -4.15
CA GLU A 124 21.78 -0.21 -5.59
C GLU A 124 21.74 -1.71 -5.88
N THR A 125 21.73 -2.55 -4.86
CA THR A 125 21.58 -4.00 -5.01
C THR A 125 20.26 -4.30 -5.72
N LEU A 126 20.29 -5.09 -6.78
CA LEU A 126 19.15 -5.48 -7.62
C LEU A 126 18.54 -4.35 -8.47
N ASP A 127 19.20 -3.20 -8.63
CA ASP A 127 18.67 -2.05 -9.39
C ASP A 127 17.26 -1.64 -8.92
N LEU A 128 17.01 -1.76 -7.62
CA LEU A 128 15.72 -1.45 -6.99
C LEU A 128 15.70 -0.04 -6.44
N ASN A 129 14.66 0.71 -6.78
CA ASN A 129 14.40 2.02 -6.21
C ASN A 129 13.53 1.89 -4.94
N TRP A 130 14.15 1.95 -3.76
CA TRP A 130 13.46 1.89 -2.48
C TRP A 130 12.79 3.23 -2.15
N LEU A 131 11.50 3.17 -1.87
CA LEU A 131 10.64 4.32 -1.59
C LEU A 131 10.28 4.47 -0.10
N GLY A 132 10.75 3.57 0.73
CA GLY A 132 10.45 3.49 2.17
C GLY A 132 10.26 2.04 2.60
N LEU A 133 9.58 1.68 3.70
CA LEU A 133 8.64 2.55 4.43
C LEU A 133 9.08 2.72 5.89
N LYS A 134 9.07 1.61 6.68
CA LYS A 134 9.34 1.68 8.12
C LYS A 134 10.01 0.41 8.64
N THR A 135 10.97 0.61 9.52
CA THR A 135 11.62 -0.42 10.33
C THR A 135 10.98 -0.49 11.72
N GLY A 136 11.10 -1.61 12.38
CA GLY A 136 10.78 -1.81 13.80
C GLY A 136 11.66 -2.89 14.40
N THR A 137 12.04 -2.75 15.66
CA THR A 137 12.78 -3.79 16.38
C THR A 137 12.45 -3.67 17.87
N THR A 138 12.04 -4.77 18.47
CA THR A 138 11.88 -4.93 19.92
C THR A 138 12.49 -6.26 20.34
N PRO A 139 12.77 -6.46 21.63
CA PRO A 139 13.25 -7.76 22.11
C PRO A 139 12.31 -8.92 21.76
N ASN A 140 11.00 -8.70 21.80
CA ASN A 140 9.99 -9.74 21.55
C ASN A 140 9.73 -9.95 20.05
N ALA A 141 9.60 -8.85 19.31
CA ALA A 141 9.24 -8.92 17.88
C ALA A 141 10.44 -9.21 16.95
N GLY A 142 11.68 -9.11 17.43
CA GLY A 142 12.86 -9.20 16.55
C GLY A 142 12.92 -8.08 15.52
N GLY A 143 13.65 -8.31 14.44
CA GLY A 143 13.80 -7.36 13.34
C GLY A 143 12.61 -7.36 12.37
N ASN A 144 11.97 -6.20 12.16
CA ASN A 144 10.82 -6.03 11.29
C ASN A 144 11.07 -4.94 10.26
N PHE A 145 10.58 -5.15 9.04
CA PHE A 145 10.65 -4.15 7.98
C PHE A 145 9.44 -4.23 7.05
N VAL A 146 8.82 -3.09 6.86
CA VAL A 146 7.85 -2.87 5.78
C VAL A 146 8.54 -2.04 4.72
N GLY A 147 8.81 -2.66 3.58
CA GLY A 147 9.48 -2.04 2.44
C GLY A 147 8.51 -1.64 1.35
N VAL A 148 8.80 -0.53 0.67
CA VAL A 148 8.14 -0.13 -0.57
C VAL A 148 9.21 0.07 -1.63
N THR A 149 9.09 -0.64 -2.75
CA THR A 149 9.99 -0.54 -3.89
C THR A 149 9.21 -0.64 -5.19
N LYS A 150 9.91 -0.62 -6.33
CA LYS A 150 9.30 -0.90 -7.64
C LYS A 150 9.88 -2.17 -8.24
N ILE A 151 9.01 -3.09 -8.63
CA ILE A 151 9.33 -4.24 -9.46
C ILE A 151 8.79 -3.97 -10.87
N GLN A 152 9.66 -3.97 -11.87
CA GLN A 152 9.30 -3.70 -13.27
C GLN A 152 8.44 -2.44 -13.41
N GLY A 153 8.80 -1.37 -12.70
CA GLY A 153 8.13 -0.07 -12.70
C GLY A 153 6.84 0.02 -11.86
N ARG A 154 6.38 -1.06 -11.23
CA ARG A 154 5.18 -1.09 -10.39
C ARG A 154 5.52 -1.03 -8.91
N PRO A 155 4.84 -0.20 -8.11
CA PRO A 155 5.01 -0.17 -6.66
C PRO A 155 4.64 -1.53 -6.04
N VAL A 156 5.49 -2.02 -5.17
CA VAL A 156 5.32 -3.27 -4.43
C VAL A 156 5.59 -3.01 -2.96
N VAL A 157 4.73 -3.53 -2.11
CA VAL A 157 4.92 -3.58 -0.67
C VAL A 157 5.51 -4.94 -0.30
N SER A 158 6.55 -4.93 0.50
CA SER A 158 7.14 -6.12 1.13
C SER A 158 7.03 -6.02 2.65
N VAL A 159 6.74 -7.12 3.31
CA VAL A 159 6.66 -7.19 4.77
C VAL A 159 7.48 -8.37 5.27
N VAL A 160 8.45 -8.07 6.11
CA VAL A 160 9.29 -9.05 6.81
C VAL A 160 9.12 -8.81 8.30
N LEU A 161 8.73 -9.84 9.03
CA LEU A 161 8.53 -9.83 10.48
C LEU A 161 9.44 -10.86 11.15
N ASN A 162 9.88 -10.54 12.35
CA ASN A 162 10.66 -11.40 13.21
C ASN A 162 11.87 -12.01 12.48
N SER A 163 12.64 -11.18 11.79
CA SER A 163 13.84 -11.60 11.05
C SER A 163 15.10 -11.28 11.84
N GLY A 164 15.77 -12.32 12.28
CA GLY A 164 16.95 -12.22 13.15
C GLY A 164 16.62 -11.76 14.57
N ASP A 165 17.61 -11.86 15.42
CA ASP A 165 17.58 -11.29 16.75
C ASP A 165 18.04 -9.80 16.74
N ASN A 166 18.02 -9.16 17.90
CA ASN A 166 18.46 -7.78 18.02
C ASN A 166 19.96 -7.57 17.72
N ALA A 167 20.75 -8.64 17.64
CA ALA A 167 22.16 -8.59 17.32
C ALA A 167 22.42 -8.53 15.80
N ASP A 168 21.47 -9.02 14.98
CA ASP A 168 21.56 -8.95 13.51
C ASP A 168 20.60 -7.91 12.93
N ALA A 169 20.98 -6.64 13.02
CA ALA A 169 20.20 -5.53 12.47
C ALA A 169 19.98 -5.63 10.94
N ALA A 170 20.84 -6.34 10.21
CA ALA A 170 20.79 -6.50 8.76
C ALA A 170 19.83 -7.63 8.30
N ALA A 171 19.50 -8.57 9.18
CA ALA A 171 18.71 -9.77 8.82
C ALA A 171 17.39 -9.42 8.11
N LYS A 172 16.64 -8.44 8.61
CA LYS A 172 15.38 -7.98 8.01
C LYS A 172 15.55 -7.43 6.60
N PHE A 173 16.66 -6.73 6.33
CA PHE A 173 16.97 -6.19 5.01
C PHE A 173 17.42 -7.29 4.04
N ASN A 174 18.26 -8.20 4.48
CA ASN A 174 18.72 -9.36 3.69
C ASN A 174 17.53 -10.27 3.32
N ALA A 175 16.63 -10.56 4.25
CA ALA A 175 15.40 -11.30 3.99
C ALA A 175 14.51 -10.57 2.98
N THR A 176 14.37 -9.25 3.10
CA THR A 176 13.61 -8.44 2.16
C THR A 176 14.20 -8.46 0.76
N LEU A 177 15.50 -8.25 0.60
CA LEU A 177 16.19 -8.31 -0.70
C LEU A 177 16.02 -9.69 -1.35
N THR A 178 16.18 -10.76 -0.58
CA THR A 178 15.99 -12.15 -1.07
C THR A 178 14.55 -12.38 -1.55
N MET A 179 13.56 -11.94 -0.78
CA MET A 179 12.14 -12.10 -1.12
C MET A 179 11.78 -11.28 -2.36
N VAL A 180 12.19 -10.02 -2.42
CA VAL A 180 11.88 -9.12 -3.55
C VAL A 180 12.56 -9.59 -4.83
N LYS A 181 13.81 -10.07 -4.76
CA LYS A 181 14.48 -10.69 -5.90
C LYS A 181 13.72 -11.89 -6.43
N LYS A 182 13.33 -12.82 -5.55
CA LYS A 182 12.53 -13.99 -5.95
C LYS A 182 11.20 -13.58 -6.60
N ALA A 183 10.56 -12.54 -6.08
CA ALA A 183 9.32 -12.03 -6.65
C ALA A 183 9.54 -11.41 -8.04
N ASP A 184 10.61 -10.64 -8.23
CA ASP A 184 10.94 -10.04 -9.54
C ASP A 184 11.27 -11.13 -10.58
N ASP A 185 12.08 -12.12 -10.21
CA ASP A 185 12.43 -13.25 -11.09
C ASP A 185 11.18 -14.10 -11.46
N ALA A 186 10.19 -14.20 -10.56
CA ALA A 186 9.03 -15.07 -10.73
C ALA A 186 7.87 -14.45 -11.54
N VAL A 187 7.87 -13.13 -11.76
CA VAL A 187 6.76 -12.45 -12.40
C VAL A 187 7.22 -11.58 -13.57
N LYS A 188 6.28 -11.26 -14.46
CA LYS A 188 6.41 -10.16 -15.42
C LYS A 188 5.18 -9.27 -15.38
N VAL A 189 5.34 -8.02 -15.79
CA VAL A 189 4.21 -7.10 -15.94
C VAL A 189 3.58 -7.28 -17.31
N GLN A 190 2.32 -7.68 -17.31
CA GLN A 190 1.49 -7.71 -18.51
C GLN A 190 0.51 -6.54 -18.50
N LYS A 191 0.54 -5.72 -19.56
CA LYS A 191 -0.48 -4.68 -19.80
C LYS A 191 -1.76 -5.32 -20.29
N VAL A 192 -2.90 -4.83 -19.78
CA VAL A 192 -4.22 -5.23 -20.30
C VAL A 192 -4.39 -4.63 -21.68
N ALA A 193 -4.68 -5.48 -22.65
CA ALA A 193 -5.01 -5.02 -24.00
C ALA A 193 -6.31 -4.19 -23.97
N SER A 194 -6.33 -3.09 -24.70
CA SER A 194 -7.55 -2.34 -24.97
C SER A 194 -8.56 -3.23 -25.72
N GLY A 195 -9.84 -3.20 -25.35
CA GLY A 195 -10.88 -3.95 -26.05
C GLY A 195 -11.56 -5.05 -25.24
N LEU A 196 -11.91 -4.77 -23.99
CA LEU A 196 -12.79 -5.65 -23.20
C LEU A 196 -14.19 -5.62 -23.80
N LYS A 197 -14.64 -6.76 -24.37
CA LYS A 197 -16.02 -6.91 -24.83
C LYS A 197 -16.91 -7.27 -23.64
N PRO A 198 -17.99 -6.51 -23.37
CA PRO A 198 -18.97 -6.95 -22.40
C PRO A 198 -19.63 -8.25 -22.86
N ALA A 199 -19.84 -9.19 -21.95
CA ALA A 199 -20.62 -10.38 -22.25
C ALA A 199 -22.07 -9.99 -22.45
N LYS A 200 -22.58 -10.22 -23.66
CA LYS A 200 -23.96 -10.05 -24.15
C LYS A 200 -24.46 -8.63 -24.43
N ASN A 201 -24.74 -8.47 -25.70
CA ASN A 201 -25.70 -7.62 -26.42
C ASN A 201 -25.42 -6.13 -26.61
N THR A 202 -25.21 -5.80 -27.84
CA THR A 202 -25.73 -4.70 -28.69
C THR A 202 -25.10 -3.34 -28.63
N VAL A 203 -24.07 -3.05 -27.86
CA VAL A 203 -23.20 -1.92 -28.20
C VAL A 203 -21.78 -2.42 -28.13
N SER A 204 -21.15 -2.55 -29.28
CA SER A 204 -19.71 -2.78 -29.36
C SER A 204 -19.04 -1.69 -28.54
N VAL A 205 -18.24 -2.10 -27.57
CA VAL A 205 -17.05 -1.34 -27.25
C VAL A 205 -17.09 -0.54 -25.95
N LEU A 206 -16.78 -1.24 -24.87
CA LEU A 206 -16.28 -0.58 -23.67
C LEU A 206 -14.79 -0.93 -23.56
N THR A 207 -13.90 0.03 -23.57
CA THR A 207 -12.49 -0.16 -23.24
C THR A 207 -12.19 0.50 -21.91
N ALA A 208 -11.26 -0.08 -21.16
CA ALA A 208 -10.61 0.67 -20.10
C ALA A 208 -9.80 1.82 -20.72
N LYS A 209 -10.05 3.04 -20.31
CA LYS A 209 -9.35 4.22 -20.79
C LYS A 209 -7.83 4.01 -20.61
N ASP A 210 -7.09 4.17 -21.72
CA ASP A 210 -5.64 4.30 -21.76
C ASP A 210 -4.77 3.05 -21.53
N GLY A 211 -5.28 1.84 -21.50
CA GLY A 211 -4.45 0.62 -21.37
C GLY A 211 -3.48 0.64 -20.16
N LYS A 212 -3.78 1.45 -19.14
CA LYS A 212 -2.91 1.67 -17.98
C LYS A 212 -2.99 0.59 -16.92
N VAL A 213 -3.96 -0.30 -17.01
CA VAL A 213 -4.05 -1.43 -16.08
C VAL A 213 -3.10 -2.50 -16.53
N SER A 214 -2.30 -2.97 -15.59
CA SER A 214 -1.39 -4.08 -15.82
C SER A 214 -1.41 -5.01 -14.61
N PHE A 215 -1.11 -6.28 -14.84
CA PHE A 215 -1.05 -7.31 -13.81
C PHE A 215 0.35 -7.92 -13.76
N PHE A 216 0.72 -8.42 -12.59
CA PHE A 216 1.79 -9.39 -12.50
C PHE A 216 1.27 -10.74 -12.98
N VAL A 217 2.03 -11.38 -13.85
CA VAL A 217 1.80 -12.76 -14.30
C VAL A 217 3.06 -13.58 -14.10
N PRO A 218 2.95 -14.91 -13.89
CA PRO A 218 4.12 -15.76 -13.80
C PRO A 218 5.03 -15.59 -15.01
N ALA A 219 6.33 -15.62 -14.78
CA ALA A 219 7.31 -15.53 -15.87
C ALA A 219 7.07 -16.67 -16.88
N GLY A 220 7.05 -16.34 -18.17
CA GLY A 220 6.75 -17.31 -19.24
C GLY A 220 5.27 -17.49 -19.57
N GLU A 221 4.34 -16.99 -18.73
CA GLU A 221 2.90 -17.12 -18.97
C GLU A 221 2.24 -15.83 -19.49
N SER A 222 0.99 -15.93 -19.91
CA SER A 222 0.17 -14.79 -20.35
C SER A 222 -1.22 -14.89 -19.73
N ALA A 223 -1.67 -13.80 -19.12
CA ALA A 223 -3.01 -13.71 -18.55
C ALA A 223 -4.04 -13.33 -19.62
N THR A 224 -5.21 -13.94 -19.53
CA THR A 224 -6.44 -13.39 -20.09
C THR A 224 -7.13 -12.53 -19.04
N THR A 225 -7.75 -11.44 -19.46
CA THR A 225 -8.47 -10.53 -18.59
C THR A 225 -9.91 -10.37 -19.04
N LYS A 226 -10.83 -10.27 -18.10
CA LYS A 226 -12.24 -9.99 -18.36
C LYS A 226 -12.73 -8.88 -17.42
N ALA A 227 -13.70 -8.11 -17.93
CA ALA A 227 -14.44 -7.16 -17.11
C ALA A 227 -15.55 -7.91 -16.35
N VAL A 228 -15.59 -7.67 -15.04
CA VAL A 228 -16.64 -8.19 -14.15
C VAL A 228 -17.23 -7.03 -13.35
N ASN A 229 -18.36 -7.26 -12.72
CA ASN A 229 -19.05 -6.24 -11.90
C ASN A 229 -19.20 -4.90 -12.62
N VAL A 230 -19.62 -4.96 -13.89
CA VAL A 230 -19.80 -3.77 -14.73
C VAL A 230 -20.93 -2.92 -14.16
N LYS A 231 -20.60 -1.67 -13.82
CA LYS A 231 -21.55 -0.66 -13.34
C LYS A 231 -21.62 0.47 -14.36
N LEU A 232 -22.73 0.60 -15.04
CA LEU A 232 -22.98 1.72 -15.97
C LEU A 232 -23.51 2.91 -15.17
N SER A 233 -22.95 4.10 -15.41
CA SER A 233 -23.38 5.34 -14.75
C SER A 233 -24.71 5.86 -15.29
N LYS A 234 -25.11 5.42 -16.48
CA LYS A 234 -26.37 5.77 -17.15
C LYS A 234 -26.75 4.67 -18.14
N LYS A 235 -28.00 4.69 -18.62
CA LYS A 235 -28.40 3.89 -19.76
C LYS A 235 -27.57 4.32 -20.99
N VAL A 236 -26.78 3.38 -21.52
CA VAL A 236 -25.93 3.65 -22.69
C VAL A 236 -26.80 3.63 -23.94
N THR A 237 -27.02 4.81 -24.54
CA THR A 237 -27.81 4.98 -25.75
C THR A 237 -27.11 5.96 -26.69
N ALA A 238 -27.19 5.71 -27.98
CA ALA A 238 -26.69 6.64 -28.98
C ALA A 238 -27.47 8.00 -28.95
N PRO A 239 -26.84 9.12 -29.27
CA PRO A 239 -25.48 9.26 -29.73
C PRO A 239 -24.46 9.19 -28.60
N LEU A 240 -23.30 8.64 -28.89
CA LEU A 240 -22.14 8.58 -27.98
C LEU A 240 -20.96 9.26 -28.66
N LYS A 241 -20.20 10.03 -27.89
CA LYS A 241 -18.92 10.59 -28.33
C LYS A 241 -17.81 9.58 -28.05
N GLN A 242 -16.76 9.56 -28.89
CA GLN A 242 -15.58 8.79 -28.57
C GLN A 242 -15.00 9.20 -27.21
N ASN A 243 -14.54 8.23 -26.42
CA ASN A 243 -14.06 8.41 -25.05
C ASN A 243 -15.09 8.96 -24.05
N GLU A 244 -16.38 8.88 -24.36
CA GLU A 244 -17.42 9.24 -23.38
C GLU A 244 -17.43 8.23 -22.21
N LYS A 245 -17.40 8.73 -20.98
CA LYS A 245 -17.46 7.90 -19.78
C LYS A 245 -18.82 7.23 -19.66
N LEU A 246 -18.83 5.92 -19.55
CA LEU A 246 -20.04 5.10 -19.51
C LEU A 246 -20.25 4.43 -18.15
N GLY A 247 -19.18 4.23 -17.39
CA GLY A 247 -19.27 3.57 -16.10
C GLY A 247 -17.92 3.09 -15.58
N THR A 248 -17.97 2.05 -14.76
CA THR A 248 -16.78 1.37 -14.21
C THR A 248 -16.94 -0.14 -14.30
N ALA A 249 -15.84 -0.87 -14.26
CA ALA A 249 -15.81 -2.32 -14.12
C ALA A 249 -14.62 -2.73 -13.27
N GLN A 250 -14.74 -3.87 -12.60
CA GLN A 250 -13.59 -4.56 -12.02
C GLN A 250 -12.95 -5.46 -13.07
N LEU A 251 -11.62 -5.60 -13.00
CA LEU A 251 -10.88 -6.49 -13.88
C LEU A 251 -10.46 -7.75 -13.14
N GLU A 252 -10.79 -8.91 -13.71
CA GLU A 252 -10.27 -10.19 -13.28
C GLU A 252 -9.24 -10.70 -14.29
N SER A 253 -8.16 -11.28 -13.77
CA SER A 253 -7.14 -11.99 -14.53
C SER A 253 -7.34 -13.49 -14.39
N SER A 254 -6.96 -14.28 -15.40
CA SER A 254 -6.89 -15.75 -15.28
C SER A 254 -5.96 -16.22 -14.17
N PHE A 255 -5.09 -15.35 -13.67
CA PHE A 255 -4.24 -15.57 -12.49
C PHE A 255 -4.81 -14.89 -11.23
N ALA A 256 -6.12 -14.82 -11.08
CA ALA A 256 -6.78 -14.18 -9.95
C ALA A 256 -6.31 -14.72 -8.59
N ALA A 257 -6.02 -16.02 -8.50
CA ALA A 257 -5.48 -16.65 -7.29
C ALA A 257 -4.05 -16.17 -6.95
N ALA A 258 -3.25 -15.82 -7.97
CA ALA A 258 -1.92 -15.23 -7.79
C ALA A 258 -1.97 -13.71 -7.57
N ASN A 259 -3.10 -13.09 -7.86
CA ASN A 259 -3.37 -11.68 -7.63
C ASN A 259 -4.42 -11.56 -6.51
N ASP A 260 -4.05 -12.01 -5.31
CA ASP A 260 -4.87 -11.79 -4.13
C ASP A 260 -4.81 -10.30 -3.77
N TRP A 261 -5.85 -9.59 -4.17
CA TRP A 261 -5.96 -8.15 -3.97
C TRP A 261 -6.24 -7.84 -2.51
N LEU A 262 -5.28 -7.25 -1.82
CA LEU A 262 -5.43 -6.83 -0.42
C LEU A 262 -6.64 -5.89 -0.20
N THR A 263 -7.10 -5.22 -1.23
CA THR A 263 -8.19 -4.22 -1.15
C THR A 263 -9.23 -4.36 -2.27
N GLY A 264 -9.38 -5.56 -2.82
CA GLY A 264 -10.29 -5.84 -3.92
C GLY A 264 -9.68 -5.65 -5.31
N ALA A 265 -10.32 -6.21 -6.32
CA ALA A 265 -9.88 -6.12 -7.71
C ALA A 265 -9.87 -4.66 -8.21
N PRO A 266 -8.92 -4.30 -9.10
CA PRO A 266 -8.83 -2.93 -9.60
C PRO A 266 -10.09 -2.54 -10.36
N GLU A 267 -10.61 -1.37 -10.04
CA GLU A 267 -11.71 -0.76 -10.78
C GLU A 267 -11.15 0.12 -11.90
N VAL A 268 -11.75 0.01 -13.08
CA VAL A 268 -11.35 0.76 -14.28
C VAL A 268 -12.52 1.54 -14.83
N GLU A 269 -12.23 2.72 -15.40
CA GLU A 269 -13.24 3.46 -16.16
C GLU A 269 -13.54 2.75 -17.49
N LEU A 270 -14.81 2.68 -17.80
CA LEU A 270 -15.30 2.26 -19.09
C LEU A 270 -15.67 3.49 -19.92
N VAL A 271 -15.15 3.52 -21.13
CA VAL A 271 -15.42 4.61 -22.09
C VAL A 271 -15.84 4.05 -23.45
N SER A 272 -16.58 4.82 -24.22
CA SER A 272 -16.89 4.47 -25.61
C SER A 272 -15.61 4.49 -26.46
N VAL A 273 -15.47 3.52 -27.35
CA VAL A 273 -14.28 3.42 -28.23
C VAL A 273 -14.48 4.25 -29.51
N SER A 274 -15.71 4.30 -29.99
CA SER A 274 -16.07 5.00 -31.21
C SER A 274 -17.18 6.02 -30.93
N GLU A 275 -17.33 6.93 -31.85
CA GLU A 275 -18.52 7.76 -31.95
C GLU A 275 -19.66 6.92 -32.51
N GLU A 276 -20.79 6.86 -31.80
CA GLU A 276 -22.00 6.16 -32.25
C GLU A 276 -23.11 7.18 -32.53
N ALA A 277 -23.49 7.31 -33.79
CA ALA A 277 -24.60 8.17 -34.19
C ALA A 277 -25.97 7.50 -33.88
N ARG A 278 -26.99 8.28 -33.68
CA ARG A 278 -28.37 7.75 -33.67
C ARG A 278 -28.66 7.10 -35.01
N ALA A 279 -29.22 5.89 -34.99
CA ALA A 279 -29.73 5.27 -36.21
C ALA A 279 -30.78 6.22 -36.85
N ASN A 280 -30.59 6.56 -38.13
CA ASN A 280 -31.60 7.28 -38.88
C ASN A 280 -32.83 6.38 -39.01
N TRP A 281 -34.01 6.91 -38.77
CA TRP A 281 -35.30 6.23 -38.96
C TRP A 281 -35.41 5.48 -40.31
N PHE A 282 -34.75 6.00 -41.37
CA PHE A 282 -34.75 5.40 -42.69
C PHE A 282 -33.75 4.24 -42.92
N ALA A 283 -32.93 3.90 -41.94
CA ALA A 283 -31.96 2.79 -42.07
C ALA A 283 -32.49 1.45 -41.49
N THR A 284 -33.76 1.39 -41.10
CA THR A 284 -34.41 0.22 -40.51
C THR A 284 -35.57 -0.34 -41.35
N THR A 285 -35.60 -0.05 -42.66
CA THR A 285 -36.51 -0.72 -43.64
C THR A 285 -35.75 -1.65 -44.55
#